data_f16b6fec8ddcd553a9b739271440df08
#
_entry.id   f16b6fec8ddcd553a9b739271440df08
#
_cell.length_a   1.000
_cell.length_b   1.000
_cell.length_c   1.000
_cell.angle_alpha   90.00
_cell.angle_beta   90.00
_cell.angle_gamma   90.00
#
_symmetry.space_group_name_H-M   'P 1'
#
loop_
_entity.id
_entity.type
_entity.pdbx_description
1 polymer ?
#
loop_
_entity_poly.entity_id
_entity_poly.type
_entity_poly.pdbx_seq_one_letter_code
_entity_poly.pdbx_strand_id
1 'polypeptide(L)'
;KYCILNEKNDVEGLLALTKWAAALPKEHLPKPHQHPVAFVVILQDTSISNGQFVLVDVGIAAQTILLSAVEEGYAGCMLGAFDSKKVQSYLNLKANLVPRLVIALGKGIENIQLVDCTDSNNYYRQDGVHYVPKRTMDELLIEKEK
;
A
#
# COMPACT_ATOMS: atom_id res chain seq x y z
N LYS A 1 -6.19 -13.24 6.95
CA LYS A 1 -7.29 -12.53 7.63
C LYS A 1 -7.15 -11.02 7.42
N TYR A 2 -8.21 -10.26 7.78
CA TYR A 2 -8.26 -8.82 7.56
C TYR A 2 -8.74 -8.12 8.82
N CYS A 3 -8.20 -6.91 9.08
CA CYS A 3 -8.73 -5.95 10.04
C CYS A 3 -9.06 -4.68 9.25
N ILE A 4 -10.29 -4.21 9.36
CA ILE A 4 -10.78 -3.01 8.66
C ILE A 4 -10.95 -1.90 9.69
N LEU A 5 -10.42 -0.71 9.37
CA LEU A 5 -10.51 0.48 10.18
C LEU A 5 -11.09 1.60 9.32
N ASN A 6 -12.23 2.13 9.73
CA ASN A 6 -12.93 3.22 9.06
C ASN A 6 -13.46 4.28 10.04
N GLU A 7 -13.27 4.07 11.34
CA GLU A 7 -13.54 5.09 12.33
C GLU A 7 -12.39 6.08 12.40
N LYS A 8 -12.68 7.36 12.49
CA LYS A 8 -11.68 8.44 12.41
C LYS A 8 -10.50 8.24 13.36
N ASN A 9 -10.77 7.91 14.63
CA ASN A 9 -9.71 7.74 15.63
C ASN A 9 -8.80 6.53 15.31
N ASP A 10 -9.39 5.46 14.79
CA ASP A 10 -8.63 4.25 14.42
C ASP A 10 -7.77 4.49 13.18
N VAL A 11 -8.30 5.23 12.21
CA VAL A 11 -7.56 5.63 11.01
C VAL A 11 -6.38 6.54 11.39
N GLU A 12 -6.59 7.56 12.21
CA GLU A 12 -5.54 8.46 12.67
C GLU A 12 -4.47 7.72 13.49
N GLY A 13 -4.89 6.81 14.37
CA GLY A 13 -3.98 5.99 15.16
C GLY A 13 -3.11 5.05 14.33
N LEU A 14 -3.68 4.35 13.34
CA LEU A 14 -2.90 3.50 12.44
C LEU A 14 -2.01 4.33 11.52
N LEU A 15 -2.49 5.48 11.02
CA LEU A 15 -1.71 6.39 10.21
C LEU A 15 -0.39 6.79 10.89
N ALA A 16 -0.44 7.09 12.18
CA ALA A 16 0.73 7.47 12.98
C ALA A 16 1.78 6.32 13.10
N LEU A 17 1.39 5.09 12.85
CA LEU A 17 2.27 3.91 12.89
C LEU A 17 2.82 3.51 11.52
N THR A 18 2.39 4.18 10.45
CA THR A 18 2.81 3.92 9.07
C THR A 18 3.75 5.02 8.55
N LYS A 19 4.60 4.64 7.59
CA LYS A 19 5.43 5.59 6.83
C LYS A 19 5.11 5.41 5.36
N TRP A 20 4.87 6.51 4.68
CA TRP A 20 4.53 6.50 3.26
C TRP A 20 5.11 7.69 2.52
N ALA A 21 5.03 7.63 1.19
CA ALA A 21 5.60 8.66 0.32
C ALA A 21 7.10 8.92 0.55
N ALA A 22 7.88 7.86 0.89
CA ALA A 22 9.28 7.99 1.30
C ALA A 22 10.20 8.54 0.19
N ALA A 23 9.81 8.45 -1.08
CA ALA A 23 10.55 9.01 -2.20
C ALA A 23 10.26 10.50 -2.42
N LEU A 24 9.24 11.06 -1.76
CA LEU A 24 8.89 12.48 -1.90
C LEU A 24 9.61 13.36 -0.88
N PRO A 25 9.99 14.59 -1.27
CA PRO A 25 10.40 15.64 -0.33
C PRO A 25 9.30 15.95 0.69
N LYS A 26 9.67 16.45 1.86
CA LYS A 26 8.72 16.69 2.97
C LYS A 26 7.56 17.62 2.58
N GLU A 27 7.81 18.62 1.76
CA GLU A 27 6.83 19.58 1.23
C GLU A 27 5.77 18.94 0.32
N HIS A 28 6.06 17.77 -0.24
CA HIS A 28 5.17 17.01 -1.11
C HIS A 28 4.44 15.87 -0.39
N LEU A 29 4.65 15.71 0.91
CA LEU A 29 3.92 14.71 1.69
C LEU A 29 2.43 15.05 1.80
N PRO A 30 1.55 14.02 1.89
CA PRO A 30 0.12 14.24 2.04
C PRO A 30 -0.22 15.12 3.25
N LYS A 31 -1.07 16.11 3.02
CA LYS A 31 -1.59 17.00 4.08
C LYS A 31 -2.76 16.31 4.80
N PRO A 32 -3.16 16.78 6.01
CA PRO A 32 -4.23 16.14 6.77
C PRO A 32 -5.53 15.89 6.00
N HIS A 33 -5.93 16.79 5.11
CA HIS A 33 -7.13 16.61 4.27
C HIS A 33 -6.95 15.63 3.11
N GLN A 34 -5.74 15.12 2.91
CA GLN A 34 -5.38 14.12 1.90
C GLN A 34 -5.11 12.75 2.53
N HIS A 35 -5.34 12.61 3.84
CA HIS A 35 -5.17 11.34 4.52
C HIS A 35 -6.25 10.33 4.10
N PRO A 36 -5.96 9.02 4.17
CA PRO A 36 -6.95 8.00 3.87
C PRO A 36 -8.14 8.08 4.82
N VAL A 37 -9.27 7.56 4.37
CA VAL A 37 -10.50 7.48 5.17
C VAL A 37 -10.72 6.09 5.75
N ALA A 38 -9.99 5.10 5.26
CA ALA A 38 -10.03 3.73 5.76
C ALA A 38 -8.70 3.01 5.54
N PHE A 39 -8.47 1.98 6.36
CA PHE A 39 -7.40 1.03 6.18
C PHE A 39 -7.91 -0.41 6.17
N VAL A 40 -7.27 -1.25 5.37
CA VAL A 40 -7.37 -2.71 5.45
C VAL A 40 -6.00 -3.25 5.82
N VAL A 41 -5.90 -3.86 6.99
CA VAL A 41 -4.66 -4.53 7.43
C VAL A 41 -4.77 -6.01 7.07
N ILE A 42 -3.87 -6.48 6.21
CA ILE A 42 -3.78 -7.90 5.84
C ILE A 42 -2.92 -8.62 6.89
N LEU A 43 -3.51 -9.64 7.49
CA LEU A 43 -2.95 -10.39 8.60
C LEU A 43 -2.65 -11.83 8.17
N GLN A 44 -1.45 -12.29 8.45
CA GLN A 44 -1.16 -13.72 8.46
C GLN A 44 -1.64 -14.32 9.78
N ASP A 45 -2.35 -15.42 9.71
CA ASP A 45 -2.61 -16.28 10.87
C ASP A 45 -1.58 -17.42 10.88
N THR A 46 -0.59 -17.31 11.74
CA THR A 46 0.53 -18.27 11.83
C THR A 46 0.10 -19.63 12.36
N SER A 47 -1.09 -19.75 12.95
CA SER A 47 -1.67 -21.02 13.33
C SER A 47 -2.26 -21.80 12.14
N ILE A 48 -2.54 -21.13 11.04
CA ILE A 48 -3.13 -21.72 9.82
C ILE A 48 -2.06 -21.93 8.75
N SER A 49 -1.21 -20.92 8.51
CA SER A 49 -0.20 -20.98 7.44
C SER A 49 1.10 -20.28 7.84
N ASN A 50 2.20 -21.02 7.68
CA ASN A 50 3.57 -20.51 7.80
C ASN A 50 4.39 -20.80 6.53
N GLY A 51 3.72 -21.15 5.42
CA GLY A 51 4.35 -21.53 4.16
C GLY A 51 4.99 -20.35 3.43
N GLN A 52 5.85 -20.69 2.47
CA GLN A 52 6.56 -19.72 1.63
C GLN A 52 5.65 -18.86 0.76
N PHE A 53 4.41 -19.30 0.51
CA PHE A 53 3.43 -18.59 -0.33
C PHE A 53 2.65 -17.49 0.39
N VAL A 54 2.83 -17.32 1.70
CA VAL A 54 2.07 -16.30 2.47
C VAL A 54 2.21 -14.90 1.87
N LEU A 55 3.40 -14.50 1.45
CA LEU A 55 3.60 -13.17 0.85
C LEU A 55 2.99 -13.07 -0.55
N VAL A 56 2.91 -14.17 -1.29
CA VAL A 56 2.19 -14.23 -2.57
C VAL A 56 0.70 -14.02 -2.34
N ASP A 57 0.12 -14.74 -1.36
CA ASP A 57 -1.30 -14.59 -0.99
C ASP A 57 -1.62 -13.16 -0.54
N VAL A 58 -0.73 -12.54 0.24
CA VAL A 58 -0.85 -11.13 0.66
C VAL A 58 -0.88 -10.19 -0.54
N GLY A 59 0.02 -10.40 -1.52
CA GLY A 59 0.08 -9.59 -2.74
C GLY A 59 -1.17 -9.74 -3.60
N ILE A 60 -1.66 -10.98 -3.80
CA ILE A 60 -2.88 -11.27 -4.55
C ILE A 60 -4.09 -10.59 -3.87
N ALA A 61 -4.23 -10.75 -2.56
CA ALA A 61 -5.32 -10.13 -1.81
C ALA A 61 -5.28 -8.60 -1.89
N ALA A 62 -4.08 -8.02 -1.74
CA ALA A 62 -3.90 -6.56 -1.81
C ALA A 62 -4.28 -6.01 -3.19
N GLN A 63 -3.81 -6.64 -4.26
CA GLN A 63 -4.15 -6.23 -5.63
C GLN A 63 -5.65 -6.35 -5.91
N THR A 64 -6.28 -7.44 -5.47
CA THR A 64 -7.72 -7.63 -5.63
C THR A 64 -8.53 -6.56 -4.91
N ILE A 65 -8.16 -6.22 -3.65
CA ILE A 65 -8.81 -5.15 -2.88
C ILE A 65 -8.68 -3.80 -3.59
N LEU A 66 -7.49 -3.47 -4.11
CA LEU A 66 -7.26 -2.21 -4.79
C LEU A 66 -8.01 -2.11 -6.12
N LEU A 67 -8.10 -3.19 -6.89
CA LEU A 67 -8.88 -3.21 -8.13
C LEU A 67 -10.37 -3.02 -7.85
N SER A 68 -10.91 -3.74 -6.84
CA SER A 68 -12.31 -3.56 -6.42
C SER A 68 -12.58 -2.13 -5.92
N ALA A 69 -11.64 -1.53 -5.18
CA ALA A 69 -11.78 -0.16 -4.72
C ALA A 69 -11.84 0.83 -5.89
N VAL A 70 -11.03 0.63 -6.93
CA VAL A 70 -11.05 1.47 -8.13
C VAL A 70 -12.37 1.34 -8.88
N GLU A 71 -12.93 0.14 -9.01
CA GLU A 71 -14.23 -0.10 -9.63
C GLU A 71 -15.35 0.66 -8.90
N GLU A 72 -15.27 0.74 -7.57
CA GLU A 72 -16.20 1.50 -6.73
C GLU A 72 -15.87 3.02 -6.66
N GLY A 73 -14.92 3.50 -7.47
CA GLY A 73 -14.54 4.91 -7.57
C GLY A 73 -13.72 5.41 -6.39
N TYR A 74 -12.98 4.53 -5.72
CA TYR A 74 -11.99 4.85 -4.71
C TYR A 74 -10.57 4.69 -5.26
N ALA A 75 -9.61 5.24 -4.53
CA ALA A 75 -8.19 5.02 -4.77
C ALA A 75 -7.57 4.43 -3.51
N GLY A 76 -6.40 3.81 -3.68
CA GLY A 76 -5.68 3.28 -2.54
C GLY A 76 -4.21 3.04 -2.84
N CYS A 77 -3.45 2.77 -1.78
CA CYS A 77 -2.07 2.35 -1.94
C CYS A 77 -1.67 1.29 -0.89
N MET A 78 -0.67 0.49 -1.25
CA MET A 78 -0.06 -0.50 -0.37
C MET A 78 1.02 0.19 0.47
N LEU A 79 0.96 0.00 1.78
CA LEU A 79 1.93 0.50 2.75
C LEU A 79 2.67 -0.67 3.38
N GLY A 80 3.93 -0.88 2.97
CA GLY A 80 4.82 -1.87 3.55
C GLY A 80 5.71 -1.32 4.69
N ALA A 81 5.83 0.01 4.78
CA ALA A 81 6.71 0.66 5.74
C ALA A 81 5.99 0.94 7.07
N PHE A 82 5.91 -0.07 7.94
CA PHE A 82 5.37 0.02 9.29
C PHE A 82 6.06 -1.01 10.21
N ASP A 83 5.95 -0.78 11.52
CA ASP A 83 6.37 -1.74 12.53
C ASP A 83 5.22 -2.72 12.83
N SER A 84 5.35 -3.96 12.37
CA SER A 84 4.33 -5.00 12.53
C SER A 84 3.93 -5.25 13.99
N LYS A 85 4.90 -5.18 14.94
CA LYS A 85 4.63 -5.39 16.36
C LYS A 85 3.85 -4.23 16.97
N LYS A 86 4.16 -2.99 16.57
CA LYS A 86 3.40 -1.82 17.03
C LYS A 86 1.97 -1.84 16.50
N VAL A 87 1.78 -2.18 15.23
CA VAL A 87 0.45 -2.34 14.63
C VAL A 87 -0.32 -3.48 15.30
N GLN A 88 0.33 -4.62 15.56
CA GLN A 88 -0.27 -5.74 16.27
C GLN A 88 -0.75 -5.34 17.68
N SER A 89 0.07 -4.61 18.41
CA SER A 89 -0.27 -4.11 19.76
C SER A 89 -1.39 -3.07 19.70
N TYR A 90 -1.33 -2.13 18.76
CA TYR A 90 -2.35 -1.09 18.57
C TYR A 90 -3.74 -1.69 18.29
N LEU A 91 -3.79 -2.71 17.43
CA LEU A 91 -5.02 -3.42 17.07
C LEU A 91 -5.43 -4.49 18.09
N ASN A 92 -4.69 -4.64 19.19
CA ASN A 92 -4.93 -5.64 20.22
C ASN A 92 -5.10 -7.07 19.65
N LEU A 93 -4.26 -7.42 18.67
CA LEU A 93 -4.33 -8.71 17.99
C LEU A 93 -3.69 -9.83 18.82
N LYS A 94 -4.22 -11.05 18.64
CA LYS A 94 -3.59 -12.26 19.20
C LYS A 94 -2.19 -12.46 18.61
N ALA A 95 -1.29 -13.10 19.36
CA ALA A 95 0.11 -13.31 18.98
C ALA A 95 0.30 -14.03 17.63
N ASN A 96 -0.65 -14.89 17.23
CA ASN A 96 -0.63 -15.60 15.97
C ASN A 96 -1.12 -14.77 14.75
N LEU A 97 -1.66 -13.55 14.97
CA LEU A 97 -2.13 -12.67 13.91
C LEU A 97 -1.07 -11.60 13.62
N VAL A 98 -0.32 -11.78 12.55
CA VAL A 98 0.82 -10.94 12.20
C VAL A 98 0.48 -10.00 11.05
N PRO A 99 0.49 -8.66 11.25
CA PRO A 99 0.31 -7.69 10.17
C PRO A 99 1.40 -7.84 9.10
N ARG A 100 0.98 -8.02 7.83
CA ARG A 100 1.87 -8.21 6.68
C ARG A 100 1.86 -7.05 5.71
N LEU A 101 0.69 -6.43 5.53
CA LEU A 101 0.53 -5.29 4.63
C LEU A 101 -0.63 -4.42 5.12
N VAL A 102 -0.50 -3.12 4.94
CA VAL A 102 -1.57 -2.16 5.19
C VAL A 102 -1.99 -1.56 3.85
N ILE A 103 -3.29 -1.52 3.59
CA ILE A 103 -3.86 -0.86 2.41
C ILE A 103 -4.58 0.39 2.90
N ALA A 104 -4.16 1.56 2.41
CA ALA A 104 -4.84 2.81 2.60
C ALA A 104 -5.89 3.00 1.51
N LEU A 105 -7.09 3.45 1.88
CA LEU A 105 -8.20 3.71 0.95
C LEU A 105 -8.76 5.11 1.16
N GLY A 106 -9.18 5.75 0.05
CA GLY A 106 -9.78 7.07 0.06
C GLY A 106 -10.28 7.49 -1.32
N LYS A 107 -10.76 8.73 -1.46
CA LYS A 107 -11.05 9.29 -2.79
C LYS A 107 -9.76 9.81 -3.41
N GLY A 108 -9.47 9.35 -4.63
CA GLY A 108 -8.34 9.84 -5.40
C GLY A 108 -8.57 11.28 -5.86
N ILE A 109 -7.63 12.15 -5.52
CA ILE A 109 -7.64 13.56 -5.95
C ILE A 109 -6.39 13.94 -6.74
N GLU A 110 -5.46 12.99 -6.89
CA GLU A 110 -4.18 13.22 -7.57
C GLU A 110 -4.31 13.01 -9.08
N ASN A 111 -3.63 13.85 -9.84
CA ASN A 111 -3.36 13.58 -11.26
C ASN A 111 -2.11 12.69 -11.32
N ILE A 112 -2.29 11.42 -11.68
CA ILE A 112 -1.21 10.43 -11.72
C ILE A 112 -0.88 10.14 -13.20
N GLN A 113 0.41 10.19 -13.54
CA GLN A 113 0.90 9.81 -14.85
C GLN A 113 1.96 8.71 -14.75
N LEU A 114 1.78 7.66 -15.53
CA LEU A 114 2.80 6.64 -15.72
C LEU A 114 3.80 7.14 -16.78
N VAL A 115 5.09 6.99 -16.48
CA VAL A 115 6.18 7.34 -17.38
C VAL A 115 7.18 6.18 -17.44
N ASP A 116 7.93 6.10 -18.53
CA ASP A 116 8.98 5.09 -18.65
C ASP A 116 10.10 5.35 -17.65
N CYS A 117 10.58 4.28 -17.03
CA CYS A 117 11.70 4.34 -16.10
C CYS A 117 13.00 4.43 -16.90
N THR A 118 13.76 5.52 -16.72
CA THR A 118 15.10 5.67 -17.31
C THR A 118 16.20 5.28 -16.30
N ASP A 119 16.36 6.07 -15.25
CA ASP A 119 17.44 5.90 -14.26
C ASP A 119 16.96 5.40 -12.91
N SER A 120 15.72 5.77 -12.53
CA SER A 120 15.14 5.43 -11.24
C SER A 120 13.64 5.18 -11.36
N ASN A 121 13.15 4.17 -10.65
CA ASN A 121 11.73 3.91 -10.50
C ASN A 121 11.09 4.65 -9.30
N ASN A 122 11.81 5.59 -8.69
CA ASN A 122 11.24 6.45 -7.65
C ASN A 122 10.20 7.39 -8.25
N TYR A 123 9.01 7.40 -7.67
CA TYR A 123 7.97 8.35 -8.03
C TYR A 123 8.33 9.76 -7.56
N TYR A 124 7.83 10.78 -8.28
CA TYR A 124 8.07 12.18 -7.97
C TYR A 124 6.85 13.05 -8.29
N ARG A 125 6.84 14.29 -7.79
CA ARG A 125 5.80 15.27 -8.11
C ARG A 125 6.43 16.50 -8.79
N GLN A 126 5.77 16.93 -9.85
CA GLN A 126 6.12 18.15 -10.58
C GLN A 126 4.85 18.80 -11.12
N ASP A 127 4.70 20.12 -10.96
CA ASP A 127 3.59 20.92 -11.47
C ASP A 127 2.20 20.35 -11.15
N GLY A 128 2.02 19.80 -9.94
CA GLY A 128 0.77 19.23 -9.48
C GLY A 128 0.46 17.82 -10.02
N VAL A 129 1.36 17.23 -10.78
CA VAL A 129 1.24 15.87 -11.32
C VAL A 129 2.13 14.92 -10.51
N HIS A 130 1.61 13.73 -10.21
CA HIS A 130 2.33 12.64 -9.59
C HIS A 130 2.82 11.67 -10.66
N TYR A 131 4.12 11.69 -10.95
CA TYR A 131 4.75 10.81 -11.93
C TYR A 131 5.20 9.51 -11.30
N VAL A 132 4.84 8.39 -11.94
CA VAL A 132 5.19 7.04 -11.47
C VAL A 132 5.95 6.32 -12.57
N PRO A 133 7.30 6.27 -12.49
CA PRO A 133 8.11 5.55 -13.46
C PRO A 133 7.86 4.05 -13.39
N LYS A 134 7.69 3.44 -14.56
CA LYS A 134 7.50 1.99 -14.74
C LYS A 134 8.48 1.48 -15.78
N ARG A 135 8.98 0.26 -15.58
CA ARG A 135 9.77 -0.43 -16.61
C ARG A 135 8.91 -0.71 -17.81
N THR A 136 9.51 -0.61 -18.99
CA THR A 136 8.85 -0.90 -20.26
C THR A 136 8.55 -2.40 -20.41
N MET A 137 7.64 -2.74 -21.32
CA MET A 137 7.35 -4.15 -21.60
C MET A 137 8.58 -4.90 -22.14
N ASP A 138 9.41 -4.23 -22.95
CA ASP A 138 10.64 -4.82 -23.51
C ASP A 138 11.66 -5.17 -22.42
N GLU A 139 11.71 -4.38 -21.31
CA GLU A 139 12.55 -4.71 -20.17
C GLU A 139 11.99 -5.85 -19.30
N LEU A 140 10.68 -6.08 -19.32
CA LEU A 140 10.02 -7.06 -18.48
C LEU A 140 9.85 -8.42 -19.15
N LEU A 141 9.84 -8.46 -20.49
CA LEU A 141 9.70 -9.68 -21.27
C LEU A 141 11.08 -10.26 -21.59
N ILE A 142 11.27 -11.51 -21.26
CA ILE A 142 12.47 -12.27 -21.61
C ILE A 142 12.09 -13.24 -22.72
N GLU A 143 12.67 -13.06 -23.91
CA GLU A 143 12.51 -14.03 -24.98
C GLU A 143 13.31 -15.31 -24.64
N LYS A 144 12.69 -16.46 -24.92
CA LYS A 144 13.39 -17.74 -24.79
C LYS A 144 14.45 -17.83 -25.87
N GLU A 145 15.70 -17.96 -25.48
CA GLU A 145 16.79 -18.32 -26.42
C GLU A 145 16.47 -19.65 -27.12
N LYS A 146 16.64 -19.67 -28.46
CA LYS A 146 16.38 -20.84 -29.30
C LYS A 146 17.53 -21.85 -29.26
#